data_464499c7418d9a1d08084fc066a1633f
#
_entry.id   464499c7418d9a1d08084fc066a1633f
#
_cell.length_a   1.000
_cell.length_b   1.000
_cell.length_c   1.000
_cell.angle_alpha   90.00
_cell.angle_beta   90.00
_cell.angle_gamma   90.00
#
_symmetry.space_group_name_H-M   'P 1'
#
loop_
_entity.id
_entity.type
_entity.pdbx_description
1 polymer ?
#
loop_
_entity_poly.entity_id
_entity_poly.type
_entity_poly.pdbx_seq_one_letter_code
_entity_poly.pdbx_strand_id
1 'polypeptide(L)'
;MKKLMILFALIMGVVSVKAQSNDLYQGITKKLPYRQMVTPYGVQVTFAKTVHIIFPSAVKYVDLGSNYIIAGKADGAENVVRVKATTEGFPGETNFSVICEDGSFYSFNAKYAHEPEMLNIEMKDFLENEDTTDFSHTRMNIYFRELGNESPLLVKLIMQSIYKNNDREIKHLGCKRFGVQFLVKGIYSHNGLFYFHTQTKNSSNVPFDTDFIRFKIVDKKVAKRTAIQETVIDPVRSYNEILVIGGKSTVRTVYTVPQFTIPDDKILIIELVEKNGGRHQTIRVENSDIVAAKVINELKIK
;
A
#
# COMPACT_ATOMS: atom_id res chain seq x y z
N MET A 1 50.37 32.22 -54.40
CA MET A 1 50.27 32.65 -52.99
C MET A 1 48.84 32.94 -52.54
N LYS A 2 48.02 33.69 -53.26
CA LYS A 2 46.61 33.99 -52.87
C LYS A 2 45.73 32.75 -52.71
N LYS A 3 45.85 31.72 -53.56
CA LYS A 3 45.06 30.47 -53.45
C LYS A 3 45.44 29.61 -52.24
N LEU A 4 46.70 29.68 -51.80
CA LEU A 4 47.17 28.94 -50.62
C LEU A 4 46.71 29.59 -49.32
N MET A 5 46.58 30.89 -49.23
CA MET A 5 46.07 31.66 -48.12
C MET A 5 44.54 31.41 -47.91
N ILE A 6 43.78 31.26 -49.01
CA ILE A 6 42.34 30.97 -48.93
C ILE A 6 42.11 29.55 -48.40
N LEU A 7 42.95 28.60 -48.81
CA LEU A 7 42.88 27.22 -48.31
C LEU A 7 43.21 27.13 -46.81
N PHE A 8 44.18 27.94 -46.34
CA PHE A 8 44.58 28.01 -44.94
C PHE A 8 43.52 28.70 -44.07
N ALA A 9 42.84 29.71 -44.61
CA ALA A 9 41.68 30.36 -43.91
C ALA A 9 40.46 29.45 -43.85
N LEU A 10 40.22 28.57 -44.83
CA LEU A 10 39.14 27.59 -44.81
C LEU A 10 39.39 26.45 -43.78
N ILE A 11 40.68 26.08 -43.61
CA ILE A 11 41.06 25.04 -42.61
C ILE A 11 40.99 25.57 -41.16
N MET A 12 41.27 26.86 -40.95
CA MET A 12 41.14 27.48 -39.61
C MET A 12 39.70 27.73 -39.19
N GLY A 13 38.73 27.76 -40.12
CA GLY A 13 37.29 27.92 -39.80
C GLY A 13 36.60 26.67 -39.33
N VAL A 14 37.24 25.48 -39.35
CA VAL A 14 36.62 24.19 -38.98
C VAL A 14 36.98 23.75 -37.56
N VAL A 15 37.84 24.45 -36.85
CA VAL A 15 38.29 24.06 -35.50
C VAL A 15 37.75 25.02 -34.45
N SER A 16 36.46 25.06 -34.23
CA SER A 16 35.89 25.52 -32.95
C SER A 16 34.37 25.39 -32.91
N VAL A 17 33.85 24.25 -33.26
CA VAL A 17 32.59 23.84 -32.64
C VAL A 17 32.95 22.89 -31.46
N LYS A 18 33.51 23.47 -30.43
CA LYS A 18 33.32 22.83 -29.11
C LYS A 18 31.83 22.89 -28.89
N ALA A 19 31.20 21.74 -29.02
CA ALA A 19 29.92 21.53 -28.37
C ALA A 19 30.16 21.89 -26.89
N GLN A 20 29.67 23.07 -26.47
CA GLN A 20 29.49 23.34 -25.06
C GLN A 20 28.57 22.22 -24.55
N SER A 21 29.17 21.22 -23.93
CA SER A 21 28.40 20.39 -23.02
C SER A 21 27.89 21.37 -21.94
N ASN A 22 26.61 21.72 -22.02
CA ASN A 22 25.95 22.38 -20.92
C ASN A 22 25.93 21.36 -19.78
N ASP A 23 27.07 21.16 -19.12
CA ASP A 23 27.13 20.47 -17.86
C ASP A 23 26.46 21.39 -16.83
N LEU A 24 25.17 21.17 -16.62
CA LEU A 24 24.34 21.87 -15.63
C LEU A 24 24.86 21.67 -14.21
N TYR A 25 25.81 20.77 -14.01
CA TYR A 25 26.35 20.41 -12.72
C TYR A 25 27.77 20.93 -12.53
N GLN A 26 28.03 21.54 -11.36
CA GLN A 26 29.35 22.10 -11.01
C GLN A 26 30.34 21.04 -10.46
N GLY A 27 30.19 19.80 -10.78
CA GLY A 27 31.04 18.72 -10.25
C GLY A 27 31.03 17.48 -11.11
N ILE A 28 31.83 16.48 -10.71
CA ILE A 28 31.85 15.19 -11.36
C ILE A 28 30.54 14.46 -11.02
N THR A 29 29.66 14.30 -12.01
CA THR A 29 28.40 13.61 -11.88
C THR A 29 28.33 12.38 -12.77
N LYS A 30 27.76 11.28 -12.25
CA LYS A 30 27.46 10.09 -13.03
C LYS A 30 26.11 10.28 -13.72
N LYS A 31 26.04 10.15 -15.02
CA LYS A 31 24.76 10.19 -15.76
C LYS A 31 23.90 8.99 -15.41
N LEU A 32 22.63 9.25 -15.05
CA LEU A 32 21.62 8.20 -14.88
C LEU A 32 21.19 7.68 -16.25
N PRO A 33 21.24 6.37 -16.53
CA PRO A 33 20.70 5.83 -17.77
C PRO A 33 19.18 5.93 -17.80
N TYR A 34 18.60 6.25 -18.96
CA TYR A 34 17.15 6.38 -19.15
C TYR A 34 16.34 5.18 -18.67
N ARG A 35 16.89 3.96 -18.75
CA ARG A 35 16.27 2.73 -18.26
C ARG A 35 16.01 2.70 -16.74
N GLN A 36 16.65 3.63 -15.99
CA GLN A 36 16.42 3.77 -14.54
C GLN A 36 15.41 4.87 -14.21
N MET A 37 14.90 5.56 -15.22
CA MET A 37 13.91 6.61 -15.04
C MET A 37 12.50 5.99 -15.03
N VAL A 38 11.71 6.35 -14.03
CA VAL A 38 10.26 6.13 -14.07
C VAL A 38 9.68 7.24 -14.95
N THR A 39 9.11 6.86 -16.09
CA THR A 39 8.49 7.81 -17.00
C THR A 39 7.23 8.40 -16.37
N PRO A 40 7.15 9.74 -16.19
CA PRO A 40 5.97 10.35 -15.61
C PRO A 40 4.80 10.36 -16.60
N TYR A 41 3.58 10.23 -16.06
CA TYR A 41 2.35 10.48 -16.82
C TYR A 41 2.13 11.99 -16.99
N GLY A 42 1.76 12.43 -18.19
CA GLY A 42 1.34 13.81 -18.42
C GLY A 42 -0.09 14.03 -17.95
N VAL A 43 -0.33 15.04 -17.12
CA VAL A 43 -1.67 15.41 -16.68
C VAL A 43 -1.88 16.93 -16.84
N GLN A 44 -3.05 17.31 -17.33
CA GLN A 44 -3.45 18.71 -17.41
C GLN A 44 -4.32 19.06 -16.19
N VAL A 45 -4.01 20.18 -15.56
CA VAL A 45 -4.73 20.69 -14.40
C VAL A 45 -5.22 22.13 -14.65
N THR A 46 -6.31 22.50 -14.02
CA THR A 46 -6.89 23.85 -14.17
C THR A 46 -7.27 24.43 -12.80
N PHE A 47 -7.42 25.73 -12.75
CA PHE A 47 -7.91 26.44 -11.56
C PHE A 47 -9.42 26.26 -11.37
N ALA A 48 -10.20 26.16 -12.47
CA ALA A 48 -11.67 26.14 -12.41
C ALA A 48 -12.26 24.76 -12.06
N LYS A 49 -11.59 23.66 -12.43
CA LYS A 49 -12.09 22.28 -12.29
C LYS A 49 -11.07 21.43 -11.52
N THR A 50 -11.54 20.33 -10.93
CA THR A 50 -10.70 19.35 -10.22
C THR A 50 -10.50 18.14 -11.12
N VAL A 51 -9.25 17.69 -11.22
CA VAL A 51 -8.89 16.42 -11.85
C VAL A 51 -8.92 15.33 -10.77
N HIS A 52 -9.59 14.22 -11.05
CA HIS A 52 -9.63 13.04 -10.17
C HIS A 52 -8.81 11.92 -10.79
N ILE A 53 -7.92 11.34 -10.02
CA ILE A 53 -7.10 10.19 -10.41
C ILE A 53 -7.44 9.04 -9.48
N ILE A 54 -7.95 7.95 -10.04
CA ILE A 54 -8.40 6.76 -9.33
C ILE A 54 -7.30 5.72 -9.45
N PHE A 55 -6.80 5.23 -8.32
CA PHE A 55 -5.74 4.23 -8.26
C PHE A 55 -6.31 2.84 -7.93
N PRO A 56 -5.62 1.75 -8.34
CA PRO A 56 -6.07 0.38 -8.04
C PRO A 56 -5.96 0.03 -6.55
N SER A 57 -5.17 0.76 -5.78
CA SER A 57 -4.95 0.55 -4.35
C SER A 57 -5.08 1.87 -3.58
N ALA A 58 -5.33 1.78 -2.27
CA ALA A 58 -5.41 2.95 -1.40
C ALA A 58 -4.12 3.78 -1.47
N VAL A 59 -4.26 5.09 -1.50
CA VAL A 59 -3.15 6.04 -1.57
C VAL A 59 -2.58 6.26 -0.17
N LYS A 60 -1.30 6.01 -0.01
CA LYS A 60 -0.56 6.21 1.23
C LYS A 60 0.03 7.61 1.32
N TYR A 61 0.61 8.09 0.23
CA TYR A 61 1.35 9.35 0.22
C TYR A 61 1.22 10.06 -1.13
N VAL A 62 1.13 11.39 -1.08
CA VAL A 62 1.17 12.28 -2.25
C VAL A 62 2.23 13.34 -1.98
N ASP A 63 3.18 13.48 -2.92
CA ASP A 63 4.25 14.47 -2.86
C ASP A 63 4.12 15.46 -4.00
N LEU A 64 4.20 16.76 -3.70
CA LEU A 64 4.03 17.84 -4.65
C LEU A 64 5.37 18.52 -4.91
N GLY A 65 5.75 18.67 -6.18
CA GLY A 65 6.98 19.33 -6.59
C GLY A 65 6.96 20.85 -6.43
N SER A 66 5.78 21.46 -6.38
CA SER A 66 5.61 22.89 -6.18
C SER A 66 4.25 23.25 -5.59
N ASN A 67 4.08 24.51 -5.18
CA ASN A 67 2.81 25.07 -4.71
C ASN A 67 1.88 25.56 -5.84
N TYR A 68 2.22 25.32 -7.11
CA TYR A 68 1.34 25.61 -8.24
C TYR A 68 0.14 24.69 -8.33
N ILE A 69 0.21 23.55 -7.67
CA ILE A 69 -0.88 22.60 -7.57
C ILE A 69 -1.18 22.26 -6.13
N ILE A 70 -2.42 21.89 -5.86
CA ILE A 70 -2.86 21.26 -4.62
C ILE A 70 -3.39 19.88 -4.96
N ALA A 71 -3.00 18.89 -4.18
CA ALA A 71 -3.53 17.55 -4.30
C ALA A 71 -3.78 16.94 -2.93
N GLY A 72 -4.73 16.01 -2.85
CA GLY A 72 -5.04 15.27 -1.64
C GLY A 72 -6.03 14.16 -1.91
N LYS A 73 -6.14 13.23 -0.98
CA LYS A 73 -7.13 12.15 -1.06
C LYS A 73 -8.54 12.73 -1.03
N ALA A 74 -9.46 12.07 -1.74
CA ALA A 74 -10.88 12.40 -1.64
C ALA A 74 -11.45 11.85 -0.34
N ASP A 75 -12.33 12.63 0.31
CA ASP A 75 -12.96 12.21 1.56
C ASP A 75 -13.81 10.95 1.36
N GLY A 76 -13.53 9.90 2.14
CA GLY A 76 -14.23 8.63 2.05
C GLY A 76 -13.87 7.77 0.84
N ALA A 77 -12.86 8.17 0.03
CA ALA A 77 -12.36 7.38 -1.10
C ALA A 77 -10.83 7.32 -1.05
N GLU A 78 -10.31 6.32 -0.35
CA GLU A 78 -8.88 6.18 -0.06
C GLU A 78 -7.98 6.00 -1.29
N ASN A 79 -8.55 5.57 -2.41
CA ASN A 79 -7.84 5.34 -3.67
C ASN A 79 -8.02 6.46 -4.71
N VAL A 80 -8.58 7.60 -4.32
CA VAL A 80 -8.82 8.72 -5.23
C VAL A 80 -8.02 9.93 -4.79
N VAL A 81 -7.21 10.49 -5.70
CA VAL A 81 -6.50 11.76 -5.52
C VAL A 81 -7.18 12.85 -6.34
N ARG A 82 -7.47 13.95 -5.68
CA ARG A 82 -7.96 15.18 -6.30
C ARG A 82 -6.79 16.11 -6.55
N VAL A 83 -6.65 16.61 -7.78
CA VAL A 83 -5.59 17.54 -8.17
C VAL A 83 -6.21 18.78 -8.79
N LYS A 84 -5.70 19.96 -8.41
CA LYS A 84 -6.18 21.25 -8.91
C LYS A 84 -5.03 22.26 -8.95
N ALA A 85 -5.03 23.17 -9.92
CA ALA A 85 -4.11 24.31 -9.92
C ALA A 85 -4.52 25.32 -8.83
N THR A 86 -3.53 25.90 -8.15
CA THR A 86 -3.74 26.93 -7.13
C THR A 86 -3.87 28.32 -7.73
N THR A 87 -3.37 28.52 -8.95
CA THR A 87 -3.41 29.78 -9.68
C THR A 87 -3.74 29.51 -11.14
N GLU A 88 -4.32 30.52 -11.82
CA GLU A 88 -4.50 30.47 -13.26
C GLU A 88 -3.16 30.65 -13.98
N GLY A 89 -2.92 29.80 -14.98
CA GLY A 89 -1.80 29.97 -15.92
C GLY A 89 -0.41 29.91 -15.29
N PHE A 90 -0.12 28.97 -14.41
CA PHE A 90 1.24 28.82 -13.90
C PHE A 90 2.23 28.46 -15.03
N PRO A 91 3.45 29.03 -15.02
CA PRO A 91 4.42 28.86 -16.12
C PRO A 91 5.06 27.47 -16.11
N GLY A 92 5.25 26.91 -17.30
CA GLY A 92 5.95 25.63 -17.50
C GLY A 92 5.14 24.43 -17.03
N GLU A 93 5.80 23.54 -16.31
CA GLU A 93 5.21 22.35 -15.72
C GLU A 93 5.73 22.13 -14.29
N THR A 94 5.00 21.39 -13.50
CA THR A 94 5.43 20.90 -12.20
C THR A 94 5.23 19.40 -12.16
N ASN A 95 5.65 18.75 -11.09
CA ASN A 95 5.45 17.31 -10.91
C ASN A 95 4.78 17.00 -9.58
N PHE A 96 4.22 15.82 -9.50
CA PHE A 96 3.84 15.19 -8.25
C PHE A 96 3.98 13.68 -8.36
N SER A 97 4.09 13.03 -7.21
CA SER A 97 4.15 11.57 -7.14
C SER A 97 3.14 11.02 -6.15
N VAL A 98 2.69 9.81 -6.40
CA VAL A 98 1.74 9.09 -5.55
C VAL A 98 2.30 7.72 -5.22
N ILE A 99 2.27 7.37 -3.93
CA ILE A 99 2.63 6.06 -3.42
C ILE A 99 1.39 5.42 -2.85
N CYS A 100 1.06 4.21 -3.31
CA CYS A 100 -0.05 3.43 -2.81
C CYS A 100 0.37 2.43 -1.73
N GLU A 101 -0.58 1.91 -0.97
CA GLU A 101 -0.33 0.97 0.12
C GLU A 101 0.23 -0.39 -0.33
N ASP A 102 0.00 -0.76 -1.60
CA ASP A 102 0.60 -1.95 -2.22
C ASP A 102 2.04 -1.73 -2.71
N GLY A 103 2.61 -0.53 -2.50
CA GLY A 103 3.95 -0.15 -2.93
C GLY A 103 4.03 0.34 -4.37
N SER A 104 2.92 0.50 -5.08
CA SER A 104 2.89 1.08 -6.41
C SER A 104 3.30 2.56 -6.34
N PHE A 105 4.17 2.98 -7.27
CA PHE A 105 4.65 4.35 -7.40
C PHE A 105 4.22 4.92 -8.75
N TYR A 106 3.58 6.07 -8.71
CA TYR A 106 3.14 6.80 -9.90
C TYR A 106 3.77 8.18 -9.91
N SER A 107 4.40 8.54 -11.02
CA SER A 107 4.97 9.87 -11.25
C SER A 107 4.16 10.63 -12.28
N PHE A 108 3.93 11.91 -12.05
CA PHE A 108 3.15 12.77 -12.93
C PHE A 108 3.89 14.08 -13.21
N ASN A 109 3.87 14.52 -14.48
CA ASN A 109 4.15 15.90 -14.86
C ASN A 109 2.82 16.62 -15.08
N ALA A 110 2.59 17.67 -14.30
CA ALA A 110 1.37 18.47 -14.35
C ALA A 110 1.61 19.78 -15.10
N LYS A 111 0.76 20.06 -16.07
CA LYS A 111 0.76 21.28 -16.86
C LYS A 111 -0.56 22.01 -16.75
N TYR A 112 -0.53 23.32 -16.70
CA TYR A 112 -1.76 24.10 -16.71
C TYR A 112 -2.44 24.03 -18.08
N ALA A 113 -3.74 23.79 -18.06
CA ALA A 113 -4.62 23.94 -19.21
C ALA A 113 -5.91 24.60 -18.77
N HIS A 114 -6.41 25.58 -19.52
CA HIS A 114 -7.70 26.24 -19.23
C HIS A 114 -8.85 25.23 -19.28
N GLU A 115 -8.83 24.36 -20.29
CA GLU A 115 -9.76 23.25 -20.47
C GLU A 115 -8.97 21.93 -20.59
N PRO A 116 -8.81 21.19 -19.48
CA PRO A 116 -8.13 19.89 -19.52
C PRO A 116 -8.91 18.88 -20.36
N GLU A 117 -8.19 18.06 -21.11
CA GLU A 117 -8.78 16.99 -21.93
C GLU A 117 -9.41 15.88 -21.07
N MET A 118 -8.84 15.61 -19.90
CA MET A 118 -9.32 14.57 -18.97
C MET A 118 -9.48 15.13 -17.57
N LEU A 119 -10.65 14.94 -16.99
CA LEU A 119 -10.94 15.32 -15.60
C LEU A 119 -11.00 14.09 -14.67
N ASN A 120 -11.26 12.90 -15.21
CA ASN A 120 -11.33 11.66 -14.45
C ASN A 120 -10.42 10.63 -15.12
N ILE A 121 -9.40 10.17 -14.40
CA ILE A 121 -8.34 9.29 -14.90
C ILE A 121 -8.35 8.05 -14.02
N GLU A 122 -8.46 6.87 -14.61
CA GLU A 122 -8.33 5.59 -13.93
C GLU A 122 -6.98 4.96 -14.26
N MET A 123 -6.18 4.73 -13.22
CA MET A 123 -4.89 4.05 -13.34
C MET A 123 -5.09 2.55 -13.32
N LYS A 124 -4.48 1.83 -14.26
CA LYS A 124 -4.57 0.38 -14.33
C LYS A 124 -3.72 -0.28 -13.27
N ASP A 125 -4.16 -1.46 -12.79
CA ASP A 125 -3.35 -2.32 -11.92
C ASP A 125 -2.16 -2.89 -12.71
N PHE A 126 -0.96 -2.76 -12.16
CA PHE A 126 0.26 -3.30 -12.77
C PHE A 126 0.26 -4.84 -12.85
N LEU A 127 -0.58 -5.51 -12.05
CA LEU A 127 -0.71 -6.98 -12.04
C LEU A 127 -1.60 -7.51 -13.17
N GLU A 128 -2.45 -6.68 -13.77
CA GLU A 128 -3.40 -7.09 -14.80
C GLU A 128 -2.88 -6.91 -16.24
N ASN A 129 -1.74 -6.25 -16.42
CA ASN A 129 -1.18 -5.96 -17.74
C ASN A 129 -0.02 -6.90 -18.10
N GLU A 130 -0.33 -8.12 -18.57
CA GLU A 130 0.67 -9.00 -19.21
C GLU A 130 1.10 -8.54 -20.63
N ASP A 131 0.40 -7.59 -21.24
CA ASP A 131 0.53 -7.27 -22.68
C ASP A 131 1.30 -5.96 -22.99
N THR A 132 1.87 -5.27 -22.04
CA THR A 132 2.65 -4.05 -22.38
C THR A 132 4.14 -4.34 -22.37
N THR A 133 4.73 -4.37 -23.58
CA THR A 133 6.16 -4.23 -23.83
C THR A 133 6.74 -2.87 -23.34
N ASP A 134 5.99 -2.13 -22.56
CA ASP A 134 6.40 -0.86 -22.00
C ASP A 134 7.17 -1.10 -20.71
N PHE A 135 8.51 -1.18 -20.85
CA PHE A 135 9.47 -1.35 -19.75
C PHE A 135 9.52 -0.15 -18.77
N SER A 136 8.62 0.82 -18.92
CA SER A 136 8.61 2.04 -18.12
C SER A 136 8.06 1.85 -16.68
N HIS A 137 7.47 0.69 -16.38
CA HIS A 137 6.95 0.41 -15.06
C HIS A 137 8.00 -0.33 -14.21
N THR A 138 9.00 0.39 -13.80
CA THR A 138 9.96 -0.11 -12.83
C THR A 138 9.21 -0.39 -11.54
N ARG A 139 9.07 -1.68 -11.19
CA ARG A 139 8.63 -2.10 -9.87
C ARG A 139 9.60 -1.51 -8.86
N MET A 140 9.27 -0.38 -8.28
CA MET A 140 10.08 0.20 -7.22
C MET A 140 9.89 -0.66 -5.98
N ASN A 141 10.98 -1.12 -5.40
CA ASN A 141 10.97 -1.77 -4.10
C ASN A 141 10.76 -0.68 -3.03
N ILE A 142 9.51 -0.31 -2.80
CA ILE A 142 9.14 0.61 -1.73
C ILE A 142 8.95 -0.22 -0.46
N TYR A 143 9.68 0.14 0.59
CA TYR A 143 9.59 -0.49 1.90
C TYR A 143 8.84 0.45 2.85
N PHE A 144 7.86 -0.10 3.53
CA PHE A 144 7.19 0.62 4.61
C PHE A 144 7.68 0.12 5.96
N ARG A 145 7.99 1.06 6.85
CA ARG A 145 8.56 0.74 8.17
C ARG A 145 7.73 -0.30 8.93
N GLU A 146 6.42 -0.24 8.84
CA GLU A 146 5.50 -1.16 9.52
C GLU A 146 5.52 -2.59 8.97
N LEU A 147 6.06 -2.80 7.78
CA LEU A 147 6.22 -4.12 7.14
C LEU A 147 7.65 -4.68 7.30
N GLY A 148 8.53 -3.96 8.02
CA GLY A 148 9.92 -4.34 8.18
C GLY A 148 10.66 -4.32 6.84
N ASN A 149 11.25 -5.47 6.46
CA ASN A 149 12.00 -5.61 5.21
C ASN A 149 11.16 -6.20 4.06
N GLU A 150 9.84 -6.39 4.28
CA GLU A 150 8.97 -6.99 3.27
C GLU A 150 8.39 -5.94 2.32
N SER A 151 8.31 -6.29 1.03
CA SER A 151 7.62 -5.45 0.08
C SER A 151 6.09 -5.54 0.29
N PRO A 152 5.36 -4.43 0.18
CA PRO A 152 3.90 -4.42 0.31
C PRO A 152 3.21 -5.39 -0.65
N LEU A 153 3.75 -5.53 -1.87
CA LEU A 153 3.25 -6.47 -2.87
C LEU A 153 3.38 -7.92 -2.41
N LEU A 154 4.53 -8.32 -1.85
CA LEU A 154 4.72 -9.69 -1.35
C LEU A 154 3.77 -9.97 -0.19
N VAL A 155 3.59 -9.03 0.75
CA VAL A 155 2.62 -9.14 1.84
C VAL A 155 1.20 -9.35 1.29
N LYS A 156 0.78 -8.57 0.27
CA LYS A 156 -0.52 -8.73 -0.42
C LYS A 156 -0.65 -10.12 -1.05
N LEU A 157 0.37 -10.61 -1.76
CA LEU A 157 0.36 -11.93 -2.40
C LEU A 157 0.28 -13.07 -1.38
N ILE A 158 1.00 -12.96 -0.27
CA ILE A 158 0.91 -13.92 0.85
C ILE A 158 -0.51 -13.97 1.40
N MET A 159 -1.10 -12.82 1.73
CA MET A 159 -2.48 -12.75 2.24
C MET A 159 -3.48 -13.35 1.25
N GLN A 160 -3.35 -13.04 -0.04
CA GLN A 160 -4.19 -13.61 -1.11
C GLN A 160 -4.04 -15.12 -1.21
N SER A 161 -2.81 -15.65 -1.14
CA SER A 161 -2.55 -17.09 -1.19
C SER A 161 -3.19 -17.81 -0.01
N ILE A 162 -3.03 -17.30 1.22
CA ILE A 162 -3.67 -17.83 2.42
C ILE A 162 -5.20 -17.83 2.27
N TYR A 163 -5.77 -16.72 1.78
CA TYR A 163 -7.20 -16.57 1.58
C TYR A 163 -7.75 -17.54 0.52
N LYS A 164 -7.07 -17.69 -0.61
CA LYS A 164 -7.48 -18.59 -1.71
C LYS A 164 -7.37 -20.06 -1.31
N ASN A 165 -6.28 -20.47 -0.66
CA ASN A 165 -6.07 -21.85 -0.21
C ASN A 165 -7.11 -22.27 0.83
N ASN A 166 -7.56 -21.34 1.66
CA ASN A 166 -8.66 -21.54 2.62
C ASN A 166 -8.47 -22.71 3.58
N ASP A 167 -7.23 -23.11 3.87
CA ASP A 167 -6.93 -24.22 4.74
C ASP A 167 -7.36 -23.93 6.19
N ARG A 168 -7.72 -24.98 6.93
CA ARG A 168 -8.01 -24.91 8.35
C ARG A 168 -6.96 -25.68 9.11
N GLU A 169 -5.84 -25.04 9.38
CA GLU A 169 -4.69 -25.60 10.11
C GLU A 169 -5.01 -25.70 11.62
N ILE A 170 -5.74 -24.75 12.17
CA ILE A 170 -6.08 -24.65 13.59
C ILE A 170 -7.56 -24.95 13.80
N LYS A 171 -7.87 -25.92 14.69
CA LYS A 171 -9.25 -26.37 14.92
C LYS A 171 -9.84 -25.88 16.24
N HIS A 172 -8.98 -25.54 17.22
CA HIS A 172 -9.39 -25.23 18.61
C HIS A 172 -9.56 -23.73 18.88
N LEU A 173 -9.01 -22.84 18.04
CA LEU A 173 -9.14 -21.41 18.23
C LEU A 173 -10.44 -20.87 17.64
N GLY A 174 -11.37 -20.55 18.52
CA GLY A 174 -12.64 -19.97 18.11
C GLY A 174 -13.59 -19.72 19.26
N CYS A 175 -14.61 -18.91 19.01
CA CYS A 175 -15.74 -18.69 19.90
C CYS A 175 -17.04 -18.65 19.11
N LYS A 176 -18.15 -18.94 19.80
CA LYS A 176 -19.49 -18.85 19.23
C LYS A 176 -20.44 -18.30 20.30
N ARG A 177 -20.92 -17.08 20.07
CA ARG A 177 -21.88 -16.41 20.95
C ARG A 177 -22.89 -15.63 20.13
N PHE A 178 -24.11 -15.51 20.60
CA PHE A 178 -25.16 -14.66 20.02
C PHE A 178 -25.42 -14.90 18.51
N GLY A 179 -25.32 -16.16 18.08
CA GLY A 179 -25.51 -16.53 16.67
C GLY A 179 -24.35 -16.20 15.75
N VAL A 180 -23.26 -15.63 16.28
CA VAL A 180 -22.03 -15.35 15.55
C VAL A 180 -20.93 -16.31 16.01
N GLN A 181 -20.20 -16.88 15.05
CA GLN A 181 -19.01 -17.69 15.28
C GLN A 181 -17.80 -16.99 14.69
N PHE A 182 -16.75 -16.83 15.49
CA PHE A 182 -15.48 -16.28 15.08
C PHE A 182 -14.38 -17.33 15.29
N LEU A 183 -13.56 -17.57 14.26
CA LEU A 183 -12.54 -18.62 14.24
C LEU A 183 -11.21 -18.02 13.76
N VAL A 184 -10.10 -18.51 14.31
CA VAL A 184 -8.77 -18.43 13.70
C VAL A 184 -8.52 -19.77 12.99
N LYS A 185 -8.49 -19.75 11.66
CA LYS A 185 -8.28 -20.95 10.82
C LYS A 185 -6.83 -21.36 10.72
N GLY A 186 -5.91 -20.39 10.76
CA GLY A 186 -4.48 -20.59 10.68
C GLY A 186 -3.70 -19.36 11.11
N ILE A 187 -2.50 -19.60 11.61
CA ILE A 187 -1.50 -18.58 11.93
C ILE A 187 -0.27 -18.95 11.13
N TYR A 188 0.24 -17.96 10.37
CA TYR A 188 1.39 -18.15 9.50
C TYR A 188 2.46 -17.13 9.85
N SER A 189 3.72 -17.44 9.58
CA SER A 189 4.86 -16.57 9.86
C SER A 189 5.75 -16.43 8.62
N HIS A 190 6.16 -15.19 8.32
CA HIS A 190 7.13 -14.87 7.27
C HIS A 190 7.84 -13.56 7.61
N ASN A 191 9.17 -13.59 7.61
CA ASN A 191 10.07 -12.42 7.73
C ASN A 191 9.62 -11.33 8.72
N GLY A 192 9.37 -11.71 9.98
CA GLY A 192 9.01 -10.75 11.03
C GLY A 192 7.54 -10.31 11.02
N LEU A 193 6.69 -11.00 10.26
CA LEU A 193 5.25 -10.78 10.22
C LEU A 193 4.50 -12.07 10.55
N PHE A 194 3.38 -11.92 11.27
CA PHE A 194 2.38 -12.97 11.41
C PHE A 194 1.15 -12.67 10.55
N TYR A 195 0.56 -13.73 9.99
CA TYR A 195 -0.67 -13.67 9.22
C TYR A 195 -1.74 -14.53 9.88
N PHE A 196 -2.83 -13.91 10.31
CA PHE A 196 -3.96 -14.57 10.95
C PHE A 196 -5.09 -14.75 9.95
N HIS A 197 -5.34 -15.98 9.53
CA HIS A 197 -6.50 -16.31 8.71
C HIS A 197 -7.72 -16.50 9.60
N THR A 198 -8.65 -15.59 9.54
CA THR A 198 -9.87 -15.60 10.35
C THR A 198 -11.11 -15.91 9.52
N GLN A 199 -12.16 -16.39 10.19
CA GLN A 199 -13.48 -16.59 9.61
C GLN A 199 -14.55 -16.17 10.60
N THR A 200 -15.47 -15.33 10.15
CA THR A 200 -16.66 -14.95 10.91
C THR A 200 -17.90 -15.48 10.19
N LYS A 201 -18.70 -16.29 10.88
CA LYS A 201 -19.98 -16.81 10.40
C LYS A 201 -21.11 -16.22 11.22
N ASN A 202 -21.96 -15.44 10.60
CA ASN A 202 -23.19 -14.94 11.21
C ASN A 202 -24.35 -15.89 10.86
N SER A 203 -24.82 -16.64 11.85
CA SER A 203 -25.95 -17.57 11.71
C SER A 203 -27.29 -16.93 12.07
N SER A 204 -27.29 -15.68 12.53
CA SER A 204 -28.51 -14.91 12.82
C SER A 204 -29.09 -14.29 11.54
N ASN A 205 -30.28 -13.72 11.64
CA ASN A 205 -30.89 -12.95 10.55
C ASN A 205 -30.50 -11.47 10.59
N VAL A 206 -29.87 -11.00 11.68
CA VAL A 206 -29.47 -9.62 11.88
C VAL A 206 -28.02 -9.44 11.43
N PRO A 207 -27.69 -8.47 10.58
CA PRO A 207 -26.32 -8.16 10.20
C PRO A 207 -25.43 -7.94 11.44
N PHE A 208 -24.17 -8.27 11.34
CA PHE A 208 -23.15 -7.98 12.34
C PHE A 208 -22.25 -6.87 11.79
N ASP A 209 -22.39 -5.68 12.34
CA ASP A 209 -21.59 -4.51 11.96
C ASP A 209 -20.30 -4.52 12.78
N THR A 210 -19.18 -4.78 12.15
CA THR A 210 -17.87 -4.76 12.79
C THR A 210 -17.46 -3.32 13.05
N ASP A 211 -17.13 -3.00 14.29
CA ASP A 211 -16.49 -1.74 14.66
C ASP A 211 -14.99 -1.83 14.41
N PHE A 212 -14.34 -2.81 15.05
CA PHE A 212 -12.92 -3.11 14.86
C PHE A 212 -12.60 -4.55 15.25
N ILE A 213 -11.44 -5.02 14.79
CA ILE A 213 -10.73 -6.17 15.35
C ILE A 213 -9.53 -5.67 16.15
N ARG A 214 -9.26 -6.27 17.29
CA ARG A 214 -8.14 -5.91 18.16
C ARG A 214 -7.36 -7.13 18.60
N PHE A 215 -6.04 -7.05 18.49
CA PHE A 215 -5.10 -8.01 19.05
C PHE A 215 -4.47 -7.36 20.29
N LYS A 216 -4.51 -8.03 21.44
CA LYS A 216 -3.89 -7.49 22.64
C LYS A 216 -3.28 -8.60 23.51
N ILE A 217 -2.09 -8.35 24.02
CA ILE A 217 -1.43 -9.21 24.99
C ILE A 217 -1.79 -8.71 26.37
N VAL A 218 -2.36 -9.61 27.18
CA VAL A 218 -2.84 -9.32 28.55
C VAL A 218 -2.31 -10.37 29.53
N ASP A 219 -2.31 -10.04 30.81
CA ASP A 219 -1.94 -10.98 31.87
C ASP A 219 -2.96 -12.14 31.96
N LYS A 220 -2.48 -13.38 32.10
CA LYS A 220 -3.34 -14.57 32.30
C LYS A 220 -4.12 -14.51 33.61
N LYS A 221 -3.50 -13.94 34.64
CA LYS A 221 -4.09 -13.81 35.99
C LYS A 221 -4.10 -12.35 36.39
N VAL A 222 -5.26 -11.82 36.67
CA VAL A 222 -5.42 -10.46 37.20
C VAL A 222 -5.63 -10.56 38.69
N ALA A 223 -4.73 -10.07 39.51
CA ALA A 223 -4.92 -9.95 40.94
C ALA A 223 -6.01 -8.92 41.25
N LYS A 224 -6.82 -9.16 42.27
CA LYS A 224 -8.06 -8.41 42.59
C LYS A 224 -7.96 -6.90 42.81
N ARG A 225 -6.85 -6.25 42.63
CA ARG A 225 -6.64 -4.79 42.82
C ARG A 225 -5.50 -4.22 41.94
N THR A 226 -5.15 -4.87 40.85
CA THR A 226 -4.03 -4.42 39.99
C THR A 226 -4.58 -3.89 38.67
N ALA A 227 -4.00 -2.81 38.19
CA ALA A 227 -4.28 -2.34 36.83
C ALA A 227 -3.88 -3.41 35.82
N ILE A 228 -4.77 -3.72 34.89
CA ILE A 228 -4.49 -4.67 33.81
C ILE A 228 -3.51 -3.98 32.85
N GLN A 229 -2.32 -4.56 32.70
CA GLN A 229 -1.40 -4.15 31.66
C GLN A 229 -1.79 -4.83 30.34
N GLU A 230 -2.19 -4.07 29.35
CA GLU A 230 -2.45 -4.59 28.01
C GLU A 230 -1.52 -3.93 26.97
N THR A 231 -1.00 -4.74 26.07
CA THR A 231 -0.24 -4.28 24.93
C THR A 231 -1.08 -4.53 23.69
N VAL A 232 -1.53 -3.47 23.02
CA VAL A 232 -2.29 -3.56 21.79
C VAL A 232 -1.33 -3.75 20.61
N ILE A 233 -1.71 -4.65 19.69
CA ILE A 233 -1.00 -4.92 18.45
C ILE A 233 -1.98 -4.62 17.32
N ASP A 234 -1.76 -3.55 16.60
CA ASP A 234 -2.63 -3.17 15.48
C ASP A 234 -2.25 -3.93 14.21
N PRO A 235 -3.22 -4.46 13.46
CA PRO A 235 -2.97 -5.01 12.14
C PRO A 235 -2.37 -3.94 11.21
N VAL A 236 -1.26 -4.27 10.58
CA VAL A 236 -0.60 -3.38 9.60
C VAL A 236 -1.18 -3.52 8.21
N ARG A 237 -1.81 -4.65 7.91
CA ARG A 237 -2.56 -4.92 6.65
C ARG A 237 -3.72 -5.87 6.92
N SER A 238 -4.77 -5.72 6.13
CA SER A 238 -5.89 -6.65 6.07
C SER A 238 -6.21 -7.01 4.61
N TYR A 239 -6.69 -8.21 4.37
CA TYR A 239 -7.17 -8.65 3.06
C TYR A 239 -8.59 -9.19 3.19
N ASN A 240 -9.49 -8.71 2.32
CA ASN A 240 -10.92 -9.00 2.33
C ASN A 240 -11.60 -8.65 3.67
N GLU A 241 -11.28 -7.49 4.21
CA GLU A 241 -11.96 -6.97 5.39
C GLU A 241 -13.34 -6.44 5.01
N ILE A 242 -14.37 -7.03 5.59
CA ILE A 242 -15.76 -6.66 5.37
C ILE A 242 -16.34 -6.20 6.70
N LEU A 243 -16.73 -4.94 6.76
CA LEU A 243 -17.23 -4.33 8.00
C LEU A 243 -18.65 -4.80 8.35
N VAL A 244 -19.50 -5.08 7.35
CA VAL A 244 -20.88 -5.53 7.57
C VAL A 244 -21.01 -6.98 7.13
N ILE A 245 -21.19 -7.88 8.10
CA ILE A 245 -21.39 -9.31 7.86
C ILE A 245 -22.87 -9.60 7.87
N GLY A 246 -23.44 -9.80 6.69
CA GLY A 246 -24.87 -10.05 6.53
C GLY A 246 -25.41 -11.23 7.34
N GLY A 247 -26.70 -11.25 7.57
CA GLY A 247 -27.36 -12.42 8.19
C GLY A 247 -27.18 -13.67 7.33
N LYS A 248 -26.99 -14.85 7.96
CA LYS A 248 -26.78 -16.15 7.29
C LYS A 248 -25.55 -16.18 6.37
N SER A 249 -24.58 -15.32 6.58
CA SER A 249 -23.37 -15.22 5.75
C SER A 249 -22.10 -15.61 6.48
N THR A 250 -21.05 -15.85 5.70
CA THR A 250 -19.71 -16.18 6.20
C THR A 250 -18.70 -15.35 5.47
N VAL A 251 -17.82 -14.68 6.21
CA VAL A 251 -16.73 -13.86 5.70
C VAL A 251 -15.41 -14.40 6.23
N ARG A 252 -14.37 -14.32 5.42
CA ARG A 252 -13.00 -14.64 5.82
C ARG A 252 -12.13 -13.41 5.60
N THR A 253 -11.18 -13.20 6.51
CA THR A 253 -10.23 -12.09 6.45
C THR A 253 -8.85 -12.60 6.84
N VAL A 254 -7.82 -12.10 6.17
CA VAL A 254 -6.43 -12.33 6.59
C VAL A 254 -5.89 -11.01 7.14
N TYR A 255 -5.45 -11.03 8.40
CA TYR A 255 -4.81 -9.89 9.05
C TYR A 255 -3.32 -10.13 9.16
N THR A 256 -2.53 -9.11 8.86
CA THR A 256 -1.07 -9.12 9.05
C THR A 256 -0.72 -8.23 10.23
N VAL A 257 0.05 -8.77 11.17
CA VAL A 257 0.56 -8.05 12.34
C VAL A 257 2.07 -8.19 12.43
N PRO A 258 2.79 -7.24 13.03
CA PRO A 258 4.21 -7.41 13.32
C PRO A 258 4.44 -8.63 14.22
N GLN A 259 5.55 -9.32 14.04
CA GLN A 259 5.92 -10.45 14.89
C GLN A 259 6.09 -10.02 16.34
N PHE A 260 5.58 -10.82 17.26
CA PHE A 260 5.67 -10.61 18.69
C PHE A 260 5.90 -11.94 19.42
N THR A 261 6.27 -11.86 20.67
CA THR A 261 6.36 -13.01 21.58
C THR A 261 5.40 -12.81 22.75
N ILE A 262 4.85 -13.90 23.27
CA ILE A 262 3.95 -13.88 24.42
C ILE A 262 4.71 -14.46 25.61
N PRO A 263 4.98 -13.69 26.69
CA PRO A 263 5.53 -14.20 27.93
C PRO A 263 4.63 -15.29 28.56
N ASP A 264 5.20 -16.15 29.37
CA ASP A 264 4.48 -17.32 29.95
C ASP A 264 3.28 -16.93 30.83
N ASP A 265 3.35 -15.77 31.49
CA ASP A 265 2.31 -15.19 32.33
C ASP A 265 1.24 -14.42 31.54
N LYS A 266 1.42 -14.27 30.22
CA LYS A 266 0.52 -13.51 29.34
C LYS A 266 -0.16 -14.37 28.28
N ILE A 267 -1.18 -13.82 27.67
CA ILE A 267 -1.97 -14.47 26.62
C ILE A 267 -2.36 -13.42 25.57
N LEU A 268 -2.44 -13.83 24.31
CA LEU A 268 -3.02 -13.00 23.26
C LEU A 268 -4.53 -13.14 23.26
N ILE A 269 -5.22 -12.02 23.27
CA ILE A 269 -6.67 -11.90 23.07
C ILE A 269 -6.94 -11.29 21.71
N ILE A 270 -7.77 -11.94 20.91
CA ILE A 270 -8.30 -11.40 19.66
C ILE A 270 -9.77 -11.08 19.88
N GLU A 271 -10.12 -9.80 19.78
CA GLU A 271 -11.49 -9.32 20.00
C GLU A 271 -12.06 -8.81 18.66
N LEU A 272 -13.23 -9.32 18.28
CA LEU A 272 -14.05 -8.79 17.21
C LEU A 272 -15.23 -8.05 17.84
N VAL A 273 -15.27 -6.74 17.70
CA VAL A 273 -16.21 -5.85 18.37
C VAL A 273 -17.31 -5.43 17.42
N GLU A 274 -18.56 -5.53 17.88
CA GLU A 274 -19.72 -5.06 17.13
C GLU A 274 -19.98 -3.58 17.37
N LYS A 275 -20.23 -2.83 16.31
CA LYS A 275 -20.57 -1.42 16.37
C LYS A 275 -21.98 -1.24 16.96
N ASN A 276 -22.09 -0.41 18.00
CA ASN A 276 -23.35 -0.14 18.69
C ASN A 276 -24.13 -1.40 19.17
N GLY A 277 -23.45 -2.55 19.30
CA GLY A 277 -24.03 -3.82 19.68
C GLY A 277 -23.30 -4.50 20.84
N GLY A 278 -23.78 -5.65 21.25
CA GLY A 278 -23.20 -6.43 22.37
C GLY A 278 -22.73 -7.84 21.97
N ARG A 279 -22.70 -8.17 20.67
CA ARG A 279 -22.36 -9.52 20.20
C ARG A 279 -20.84 -9.71 20.00
N HIS A 280 -20.03 -9.09 20.87
CA HIS A 280 -18.57 -9.20 20.78
C HIS A 280 -18.10 -10.65 20.85
N GLN A 281 -17.06 -10.95 20.08
CA GLN A 281 -16.42 -12.25 20.02
C GLN A 281 -15.00 -12.12 20.55
N THR A 282 -14.56 -13.09 21.37
CA THR A 282 -13.22 -13.08 21.97
C THR A 282 -12.60 -14.45 21.85
N ILE A 283 -11.39 -14.51 21.31
CA ILE A 283 -10.56 -15.72 21.20
C ILE A 283 -9.32 -15.53 22.05
N ARG A 284 -8.96 -16.58 22.79
CA ARG A 284 -7.72 -16.65 23.58
C ARG A 284 -6.71 -17.50 22.80
N VAL A 285 -5.51 -16.96 22.58
CA VAL A 285 -4.43 -17.61 21.84
C VAL A 285 -3.23 -17.75 22.77
N GLU A 286 -2.80 -18.97 23.02
CA GLU A 286 -1.66 -19.28 23.88
C GLU A 286 -0.32 -19.09 23.13
N ASN A 287 0.77 -18.96 23.87
CA ASN A 287 2.10 -18.87 23.28
C ASN A 287 2.43 -20.09 22.38
N SER A 288 1.98 -21.27 22.78
CA SER A 288 2.14 -22.51 21.99
C SER A 288 1.52 -22.41 20.57
N ASP A 289 0.40 -21.72 20.44
CA ASP A 289 -0.26 -21.53 19.13
C ASP A 289 0.56 -20.62 18.21
N ILE A 290 1.18 -19.58 18.80
CA ILE A 290 2.04 -18.64 18.08
C ILE A 290 3.35 -19.32 17.66
N VAL A 291 3.97 -20.08 18.57
CA VAL A 291 5.21 -20.82 18.27
C VAL A 291 4.98 -21.90 17.22
N ALA A 292 3.79 -22.49 17.18
CA ALA A 292 3.38 -23.46 16.17
C ALA A 292 2.91 -22.84 14.84
N ALA A 293 3.05 -21.52 14.67
CA ALA A 293 2.69 -20.84 13.44
C ALA A 293 3.41 -21.46 12.23
N LYS A 294 2.68 -21.69 11.15
CA LYS A 294 3.21 -22.31 9.93
C LYS A 294 4.13 -21.34 9.20
N VAL A 295 5.38 -21.75 9.01
CA VAL A 295 6.34 -20.92 8.25
C VAL A 295 5.99 -20.96 6.77
N ILE A 296 5.95 -19.80 6.13
CA ILE A 296 5.75 -19.66 4.69
C ILE A 296 7.11 -19.57 4.02
N ASN A 297 7.57 -20.67 3.43
CA ASN A 297 8.84 -20.73 2.70
C ASN A 297 8.65 -20.55 1.19
N GLU A 298 7.46 -20.90 0.68
CA GLU A 298 7.11 -20.83 -0.74
C GLU A 298 5.63 -20.43 -0.90
N LEU A 299 5.37 -19.46 -1.77
CA LEU A 299 4.03 -19.11 -2.18
C LEU A 299 3.54 -20.13 -3.22
N LYS A 300 2.66 -21.02 -2.80
CA LYS A 300 1.88 -21.84 -3.77
C LYS A 300 0.69 -20.99 -4.23
N ILE A 301 0.90 -20.18 -5.24
CA ILE A 301 -0.17 -19.44 -5.91
C ILE A 301 -0.94 -20.45 -6.76
N LYS A 302 -2.19 -20.70 -6.40
CA LYS A 302 -3.14 -21.47 -7.23
C LYS A 302 -3.92 -20.54 -8.13
#